data_e259c4ff903f31b72ce02d0b0506fe10
#
_entry.id   e259c4ff903f31b72ce02d0b0506fe10
#
_cell.length_a   1.000
_cell.length_b   1.000
_cell.length_c   1.000
_cell.angle_alpha   90.00
_cell.angle_beta   90.00
_cell.angle_gamma   90.00
#
_symmetry.space_group_name_H-M   'P 1'
#
loop_
_entity.id
_entity.type
_entity.pdbx_description
1 polymer ?
#
loop_
_entity_poly.entity_id
_entity_poly.type
_entity_poly.pdbx_seq_one_letter_code
_entity_poly.pdbx_strand_id
1 'polypeptide(L)'
;MKQLILKTVPKAKLSRDDFEVLEVDKPKIESGEVLIRNILLSIDAANRSWMQGRTYRDAVRAGDVMPTYAIAEVLESKDPQFSQGQIVSGESNWSEFTAVKGSAIIKCPKVSSLSNLLSIFGIAGLTAYHGLTKVGHVKPNETVLISAAAGSVGMFAGQIAKSMGCRVVGLAGTDEKCKR
;
A
#
# COMPACT_ATOMS: atom_id res chain seq x y z
N MET A 1 -10.69 19.94 -3.66
CA MET A 1 -10.41 18.50 -3.69
C MET A 1 -10.83 17.84 -2.40
N LYS A 2 -11.14 16.56 -2.46
CA LYS A 2 -11.44 15.77 -1.26
C LYS A 2 -10.18 15.18 -0.66
N GLN A 3 -10.09 15.21 0.66
CA GLN A 3 -9.08 14.49 1.44
C GLN A 3 -9.70 13.88 2.69
N LEU A 4 -9.17 12.74 3.14
CA LEU A 4 -9.63 12.03 4.31
C LEU A 4 -8.64 12.20 5.45
N ILE A 5 -9.11 12.77 6.55
CA ILE A 5 -8.33 12.96 7.77
C ILE A 5 -8.72 11.94 8.83
N LEU A 6 -7.79 11.66 9.74
CA LEU A 6 -8.07 10.97 10.99
C LEU A 6 -8.72 11.98 11.96
N LYS A 7 -10.02 11.88 12.19
CA LYS A 7 -10.76 12.76 13.10
C LYS A 7 -10.45 12.43 14.57
N THR A 8 -10.42 11.14 14.89
CA THR A 8 -10.19 10.63 16.23
C THR A 8 -9.26 9.42 16.18
N VAL A 9 -8.27 9.35 17.07
CA VAL A 9 -7.42 8.16 17.19
C VAL A 9 -8.25 7.02 17.79
N PRO A 10 -8.49 5.92 17.05
CA PRO A 10 -9.37 4.85 17.50
C PRO A 10 -8.72 4.04 18.64
N LYS A 11 -9.43 3.93 19.75
CA LYS A 11 -8.97 3.20 20.96
C LYS A 11 -9.25 1.69 20.89
N ALA A 12 -10.21 1.29 20.05
CA ALA A 12 -10.64 -0.10 19.90
C ALA A 12 -10.81 -0.46 18.42
N LYS A 13 -11.96 -1.00 18.01
CA LYS A 13 -12.27 -1.29 16.62
C LYS A 13 -12.45 0.01 15.83
N LEU A 14 -11.92 0.03 14.59
CA LEU A 14 -12.11 1.15 13.67
C LEU A 14 -13.59 1.39 13.37
N SER A 15 -14.00 2.66 13.39
CA SER A 15 -15.30 3.13 12.94
C SER A 15 -15.14 4.13 11.80
N ARG A 16 -16.20 4.32 11.02
CA ARG A 16 -16.24 5.42 10.04
C ARG A 16 -16.17 6.79 10.72
N ASP A 17 -16.67 6.91 11.94
CA ASP A 17 -16.68 8.14 12.73
C ASP A 17 -15.28 8.59 13.17
N ASP A 18 -14.29 7.68 13.10
CA ASP A 18 -12.88 8.02 13.34
C ASP A 18 -12.27 8.85 12.22
N PHE A 19 -12.97 8.97 11.09
CA PHE A 19 -12.50 9.67 9.89
C PHE A 19 -13.47 10.77 9.47
N GLU A 20 -12.94 11.75 8.75
CA GLU A 20 -13.71 12.83 8.14
C GLU A 20 -13.18 13.15 6.74
N VAL A 21 -14.10 13.37 5.81
CA VAL A 21 -13.77 13.83 4.45
C VAL A 21 -13.90 15.36 4.43
N LEU A 22 -12.80 16.04 4.14
CA LEU A 22 -12.75 17.48 3.99
C LEU A 22 -12.67 17.88 2.52
N GLU A 23 -13.28 19.00 2.18
CA GLU A 23 -13.06 19.69 0.92
C GLU A 23 -12.05 20.82 1.14
N VAL A 24 -10.93 20.76 0.44
CA VAL A 24 -9.83 21.72 0.56
C VAL A 24 -9.33 22.14 -0.82
N ASP A 25 -8.55 23.22 -0.86
CA ASP A 25 -7.91 23.66 -2.09
C ASP A 25 -6.88 22.64 -2.57
N LYS A 26 -6.67 22.61 -3.89
CA LYS A 26 -5.64 21.79 -4.50
C LYS A 26 -4.25 22.30 -4.08
N PRO A 27 -3.31 21.43 -3.67
CA PRO A 27 -2.00 21.87 -3.22
C PRO A 27 -1.20 22.50 -4.37
N LYS A 28 -0.42 23.53 -4.05
CA LYS A 28 0.59 24.09 -4.94
C LYS A 28 1.90 23.34 -4.72
N ILE A 29 2.70 23.22 -5.75
CA ILE A 29 4.03 22.57 -5.69
C ILE A 29 5.16 23.58 -5.64
N GLU A 30 6.22 23.22 -4.91
CA GLU A 30 7.47 23.95 -4.81
C GLU A 30 8.56 23.29 -5.66
N SER A 31 9.76 23.90 -5.70
CA SER A 31 10.91 23.34 -6.43
C SER A 31 11.25 21.92 -5.94
N GLY A 32 11.41 20.96 -6.85
CA GLY A 32 11.66 19.55 -6.55
C GLY A 32 10.42 18.75 -6.17
N GLU A 33 9.22 19.35 -6.25
CA GLU A 33 7.97 18.69 -6.00
C GLU A 33 7.20 18.36 -7.28
N VAL A 34 6.32 17.38 -7.14
CA VAL A 34 5.45 16.86 -8.19
C VAL A 34 4.01 16.84 -7.67
N LEU A 35 3.08 17.41 -8.42
CA LEU A 35 1.66 17.28 -8.15
C LEU A 35 1.14 16.01 -8.80
N ILE A 36 0.65 15.10 -7.99
CA ILE A 36 0.10 13.83 -8.45
C ILE A 36 -1.42 13.76 -8.22
N ARG A 37 -2.11 13.08 -9.12
CA ARG A 37 -3.50 12.65 -8.98
C ARG A 37 -3.51 11.17 -8.62
N ASN A 38 -4.01 10.84 -7.43
CA ASN A 38 -4.09 9.46 -6.97
C ASN A 38 -5.10 8.67 -7.81
N ILE A 39 -4.68 7.52 -8.33
CA ILE A 39 -5.51 6.57 -9.10
C ILE A 39 -5.90 5.39 -8.20
N LEU A 40 -4.92 4.84 -7.48
CA LEU A 40 -5.11 3.74 -6.54
C LEU A 40 -4.38 4.06 -5.24
N LEU A 41 -5.04 3.80 -4.12
CA LEU A 41 -4.48 3.95 -2.78
C LEU A 41 -4.32 2.57 -2.14
N SER A 42 -3.18 2.32 -1.50
CA SER A 42 -3.00 1.12 -0.68
C SER A 42 -3.72 1.28 0.66
N ILE A 43 -4.50 0.29 1.02
CA ILE A 43 -5.12 0.18 2.35
C ILE A 43 -4.67 -1.13 2.95
N ASP A 44 -3.86 -1.07 3.99
CA ASP A 44 -3.26 -2.23 4.62
C ASP A 44 -3.17 -2.10 6.16
N ALA A 45 -2.68 -3.16 6.80
CA ALA A 45 -2.56 -3.20 8.25
C ALA A 45 -1.64 -2.10 8.83
N ALA A 46 -0.69 -1.60 8.05
CA ALA A 46 0.23 -0.55 8.49
C ALA A 46 -0.52 0.76 8.77
N ASN A 47 -1.55 1.10 7.98
CA ASN A 47 -2.38 2.27 8.25
C ASN A 47 -2.94 2.25 9.68
N ARG A 48 -3.39 1.06 10.15
CA ARG A 48 -3.87 0.91 11.52
C ARG A 48 -2.77 1.08 12.55
N SER A 49 -1.58 0.52 12.29
CA SER A 49 -0.43 0.64 13.20
C SER A 49 0.01 2.09 13.38
N TRP A 50 0.00 2.89 12.30
CA TRP A 50 0.37 4.31 12.34
C TRP A 50 -0.58 5.17 13.18
N MET A 51 -1.83 4.76 13.35
CA MET A 51 -2.77 5.43 14.27
C MET A 51 -2.52 5.06 15.74
N GLN A 52 -1.79 3.98 16.04
CA GLN A 52 -1.58 3.49 17.42
C GLN A 52 -0.33 4.03 18.08
N GLY A 53 0.61 4.55 17.30
CA GLY A 53 1.87 5.07 17.83
C GLY A 53 2.97 5.13 16.80
N ARG A 54 4.15 5.54 17.23
CA ARG A 54 5.33 5.61 16.38
C ARG A 54 5.79 4.21 15.99
N THR A 55 6.09 4.02 14.71
CA THR A 55 6.66 2.81 14.13
C THR A 55 7.97 3.18 13.41
N TYR A 56 8.17 2.75 12.15
CA TYR A 56 9.22 3.26 11.26
C TYR A 56 8.92 4.68 10.71
N ARG A 57 7.74 5.19 11.00
CA ARG A 57 7.31 6.57 10.77
C ARG A 57 6.62 7.13 12.01
N ASP A 58 6.42 8.44 12.04
CA ASP A 58 5.68 9.11 13.10
C ASP A 58 4.21 8.68 13.12
N ALA A 59 3.62 8.70 14.30
CA ALA A 59 2.21 8.38 14.47
C ALA A 59 1.32 9.41 13.76
N VAL A 60 0.26 8.93 13.15
CA VAL A 60 -0.82 9.76 12.62
C VAL A 60 -1.66 10.27 13.78
N ARG A 61 -1.85 11.57 13.87
CA ARG A 61 -2.60 12.25 14.92
C ARG A 61 -3.99 12.65 14.44
N ALA A 62 -4.85 12.97 15.37
CA ALA A 62 -6.14 13.58 15.03
C ALA A 62 -5.90 14.92 14.29
N GLY A 63 -6.59 15.10 13.16
CA GLY A 63 -6.41 16.21 12.21
C GLY A 63 -5.47 15.92 11.05
N ASP A 64 -4.61 14.91 11.13
CA ASP A 64 -3.69 14.57 10.05
C ASP A 64 -4.42 13.88 8.89
N VAL A 65 -3.99 14.17 7.66
CA VAL A 65 -4.41 13.41 6.48
C VAL A 65 -3.80 12.02 6.55
N MET A 66 -4.60 11.00 6.29
CA MET A 66 -4.11 9.61 6.32
C MET A 66 -3.06 9.37 5.24
N PRO A 67 -1.84 9.00 5.62
CA PRO A 67 -0.79 8.66 4.66
C PRO A 67 -1.02 7.29 4.06
N THR A 68 -0.50 7.09 2.85
CA THR A 68 -0.57 5.83 2.13
C THR A 68 0.56 5.70 1.10
N TYR A 69 0.64 4.54 0.46
CA TYR A 69 1.28 4.34 -0.83
C TYR A 69 0.23 4.40 -1.93
N ALA A 70 0.56 5.04 -3.04
CA ALA A 70 -0.36 5.23 -4.16
C ALA A 70 0.26 4.86 -5.50
N ILE A 71 -0.62 4.55 -6.46
CA ILE A 71 -0.34 4.69 -7.89
C ILE A 71 -1.04 5.96 -8.33
N ALA A 72 -0.32 6.84 -8.98
CA ALA A 72 -0.78 8.16 -9.33
C ALA A 72 -0.31 8.60 -10.71
N GLU A 73 -0.98 9.59 -11.27
CA GLU A 73 -0.57 10.28 -12.49
C GLU A 73 0.03 11.64 -12.15
N VAL A 74 1.15 11.97 -12.74
CA VAL A 74 1.78 13.28 -12.66
C VAL A 74 0.92 14.30 -13.41
N LEU A 75 0.43 15.32 -12.71
CA LEU A 75 -0.31 16.43 -13.32
C LEU A 75 0.57 17.64 -13.62
N GLU A 76 1.49 17.94 -12.71
CA GLU A 76 2.44 19.04 -12.82
C GLU A 76 3.74 18.62 -12.12
N SER A 77 4.90 19.06 -12.63
CA SER A 77 6.20 18.75 -12.03
C SER A 77 7.10 19.97 -12.00
N LYS A 78 7.75 20.18 -10.87
CA LYS A 78 8.92 21.06 -10.70
C LYS A 78 10.18 20.25 -10.35
N ASP A 79 10.16 18.94 -10.60
CA ASP A 79 11.30 18.03 -10.57
C ASP A 79 11.59 17.58 -12.02
N PRO A 80 12.81 17.79 -12.55
CA PRO A 80 13.16 17.49 -13.93
C PRO A 80 13.10 15.99 -14.27
N GLN A 81 13.05 15.12 -13.28
CA GLN A 81 12.94 13.67 -13.49
C GLN A 81 11.53 13.23 -13.91
N PHE A 82 10.49 14.03 -13.65
CA PHE A 82 9.10 13.65 -13.88
C PHE A 82 8.43 14.58 -14.88
N SER A 83 7.58 14.02 -15.73
CA SER A 83 6.81 14.76 -16.75
C SER A 83 5.32 14.48 -16.57
N GLN A 84 4.50 15.44 -16.95
CA GLN A 84 3.03 15.30 -16.95
C GLN A 84 2.58 14.04 -17.72
N GLY A 85 1.57 13.38 -17.18
CA GLY A 85 0.99 12.14 -17.74
C GLY A 85 1.75 10.86 -17.37
N GLN A 86 2.90 10.94 -16.72
CA GLN A 86 3.62 9.76 -16.24
C GLN A 86 2.87 9.09 -15.10
N ILE A 87 2.88 7.76 -15.09
CA ILE A 87 2.38 6.97 -13.96
C ILE A 87 3.53 6.72 -12.99
N VAL A 88 3.29 7.04 -11.73
CA VAL A 88 4.25 6.94 -10.63
C VAL A 88 3.66 6.15 -9.47
N SER A 89 4.54 5.59 -8.65
CA SER A 89 4.18 4.94 -7.40
C SER A 89 5.04 5.47 -6.27
N GLY A 90 4.49 5.58 -5.08
CA GLY A 90 5.24 6.03 -3.92
C GLY A 90 4.35 6.58 -2.82
N GLU A 91 4.97 7.38 -1.94
CA GLU A 91 4.27 7.99 -0.83
C GLU A 91 3.21 8.99 -1.30
N SER A 92 2.07 8.95 -0.65
CA SER A 92 0.93 9.82 -0.90
C SER A 92 0.03 9.89 0.35
N ASN A 93 -1.13 10.47 0.18
CA ASN A 93 -2.16 10.61 1.20
C ASN A 93 -3.53 10.11 0.69
N TRP A 94 -4.46 9.88 1.58
CA TRP A 94 -5.85 9.61 1.22
C TRP A 94 -6.54 10.89 0.77
N SER A 95 -6.17 11.37 -0.41
CA SER A 95 -6.67 12.57 -1.07
C SER A 95 -6.75 12.37 -2.58
N GLU A 96 -7.49 13.21 -3.28
CA GLU A 96 -7.55 13.17 -4.74
C GLU A 96 -6.23 13.61 -5.38
N PHE A 97 -5.59 14.64 -4.80
CA PHE A 97 -4.32 15.18 -5.26
C PHE A 97 -3.35 15.32 -4.10
N THR A 98 -2.07 15.12 -4.37
CA THR A 98 -1.00 15.26 -3.37
C THR A 98 0.19 15.96 -4.00
N ALA A 99 0.79 16.92 -3.30
CA ALA A 99 2.13 17.44 -3.61
C ALA A 99 3.15 16.54 -2.90
N VAL A 100 4.06 15.96 -3.65
CA VAL A 100 5.09 15.05 -3.13
C VAL A 100 6.46 15.45 -3.63
N LYS A 101 7.50 15.18 -2.86
CA LYS A 101 8.89 15.32 -3.34
C LYS A 101 9.16 14.27 -4.41
N GLY A 102 9.88 14.61 -5.48
CA GLY A 102 10.25 13.64 -6.50
C GLY A 102 11.01 12.44 -5.94
N SER A 103 11.80 12.63 -4.86
CA SER A 103 12.50 11.55 -4.16
C SER A 103 11.60 10.53 -3.45
N ALA A 104 10.31 10.85 -3.24
CA ALA A 104 9.33 9.98 -2.57
C ALA A 104 8.54 9.10 -3.55
N ILE A 105 8.74 9.28 -4.85
CA ILE A 105 8.02 8.55 -5.90
C ILE A 105 8.98 7.97 -6.95
N ILE A 106 8.53 6.92 -7.62
CA ILE A 106 9.26 6.29 -8.73
C ILE A 106 8.34 6.13 -9.95
N LYS A 107 8.92 6.13 -11.14
CA LYS A 107 8.21 5.85 -12.37
C LYS A 107 7.77 4.39 -12.41
N CYS A 108 6.50 4.16 -12.72
CA CYS A 108 5.99 2.81 -12.87
C CYS A 108 6.38 2.19 -14.22
N PRO A 109 6.72 0.90 -14.24
CA PRO A 109 6.82 0.16 -15.48
C PRO A 109 5.44 -0.01 -16.12
N LYS A 110 5.41 -0.28 -17.42
CA LYS A 110 4.16 -0.68 -18.10
C LYS A 110 3.73 -2.05 -17.60
N VAL A 111 2.50 -2.16 -17.12
CA VAL A 111 1.90 -3.40 -16.59
C VAL A 111 0.50 -3.59 -17.19
N SER A 112 0.02 -4.82 -17.18
CA SER A 112 -1.34 -5.17 -17.66
C SER A 112 -2.45 -4.56 -16.79
N SER A 113 -2.19 -4.39 -15.50
CA SER A 113 -3.10 -3.72 -14.57
C SER A 113 -2.31 -2.91 -13.54
N LEU A 114 -2.72 -1.67 -13.29
CA LEU A 114 -2.08 -0.82 -12.27
C LEU A 114 -2.19 -1.40 -10.86
N SER A 115 -3.23 -2.17 -10.56
CA SER A 115 -3.38 -2.84 -9.26
C SER A 115 -2.24 -3.82 -8.96
N ASN A 116 -1.60 -4.39 -9.99
CA ASN A 116 -0.45 -5.27 -9.81
C ASN A 116 0.74 -4.56 -9.14
N LEU A 117 0.86 -3.24 -9.33
CA LEU A 117 1.94 -2.44 -8.74
C LEU A 117 1.77 -2.27 -7.21
N LEU A 118 0.53 -2.30 -6.69
CA LEU A 118 0.27 -2.27 -5.25
C LEU A 118 0.08 -3.66 -4.63
N SER A 119 -0.05 -4.71 -5.44
CA SER A 119 -0.30 -6.08 -5.00
C SER A 119 0.95 -6.96 -5.16
N ILE A 120 1.05 -7.72 -6.26
CA ILE A 120 2.16 -8.69 -6.45
C ILE A 120 3.52 -8.01 -6.59
N PHE A 121 3.60 -6.84 -7.24
CA PHE A 121 4.82 -6.03 -7.34
C PHE A 121 4.96 -5.00 -6.20
N GLY A 122 3.96 -4.90 -5.33
CA GLY A 122 3.96 -4.06 -4.14
C GLY A 122 4.47 -4.78 -2.89
N ILE A 123 4.24 -4.14 -1.73
CA ILE A 123 4.72 -4.62 -0.43
C ILE A 123 4.26 -6.05 -0.14
N ALA A 124 3.01 -6.41 -0.45
CA ALA A 124 2.47 -7.73 -0.13
C ALA A 124 3.17 -8.85 -0.90
N GLY A 125 3.35 -8.70 -2.21
CA GLY A 125 4.04 -9.68 -3.03
C GLY A 125 5.53 -9.77 -2.71
N LEU A 126 6.20 -8.62 -2.53
CA LEU A 126 7.62 -8.57 -2.14
C LEU A 126 7.85 -9.22 -0.77
N THR A 127 6.98 -8.95 0.21
CA THR A 127 7.05 -9.58 1.54
C THR A 127 6.91 -11.10 1.44
N ALA A 128 5.94 -11.57 0.67
CA ALA A 128 5.74 -13.01 0.44
C ALA A 128 6.96 -13.65 -0.23
N TYR A 129 7.47 -13.03 -1.31
CA TYR A 129 8.62 -13.53 -2.05
C TYR A 129 9.89 -13.59 -1.19
N HIS A 130 10.24 -12.49 -0.53
CA HIS A 130 11.43 -12.45 0.34
C HIS A 130 11.27 -13.35 1.56
N GLY A 131 10.08 -13.40 2.16
CA GLY A 131 9.79 -14.30 3.28
C GLY A 131 10.05 -15.76 2.93
N LEU A 132 9.59 -16.22 1.78
CA LEU A 132 9.80 -17.60 1.35
C LEU A 132 11.24 -17.86 0.89
N THR A 133 11.83 -16.97 0.10
CA THR A 133 13.10 -17.25 -0.59
C THR A 133 14.33 -16.84 0.21
N LYS A 134 14.30 -15.67 0.89
CA LYS A 134 15.46 -15.11 1.59
C LYS A 134 15.48 -15.41 3.09
N VAL A 135 14.33 -15.59 3.70
CA VAL A 135 14.21 -15.88 5.13
C VAL A 135 13.92 -17.35 5.37
N GLY A 136 12.87 -17.88 4.72
CA GLY A 136 12.44 -19.28 4.86
C GLY A 136 13.31 -20.27 4.10
N HIS A 137 14.05 -19.82 3.07
CA HIS A 137 14.86 -20.68 2.20
C HIS A 137 14.12 -21.92 1.68
N VAL A 138 12.84 -21.72 1.37
CA VAL A 138 11.91 -22.78 0.97
C VAL A 138 12.41 -23.50 -0.28
N LYS A 139 12.33 -24.85 -0.27
CA LYS A 139 12.79 -25.72 -1.35
C LYS A 139 11.63 -26.53 -1.95
N PRO A 140 11.75 -26.96 -3.21
CA PRO A 140 10.76 -27.87 -3.81
C PRO A 140 10.51 -29.12 -2.94
N ASN A 141 9.28 -29.61 -2.96
CA ASN A 141 8.79 -30.76 -2.20
C ASN A 141 8.64 -30.56 -0.68
N GLU A 142 8.93 -29.36 -0.15
CA GLU A 142 8.63 -29.03 1.23
C GLU A 142 7.12 -28.75 1.43
N THR A 143 6.66 -28.85 2.66
CA THR A 143 5.31 -28.42 3.06
C THR A 143 5.41 -27.05 3.71
N VAL A 144 4.72 -26.05 3.13
CA VAL A 144 4.67 -24.68 3.64
C VAL A 144 3.32 -24.45 4.29
N LEU A 145 3.31 -24.17 5.60
CA LEU A 145 2.14 -23.76 6.35
C LEU A 145 2.06 -22.23 6.40
N ILE A 146 0.93 -21.67 5.94
CA ILE A 146 0.73 -20.23 5.85
C ILE A 146 -0.43 -19.82 6.73
N SER A 147 -0.18 -19.03 7.76
CA SER A 147 -1.20 -18.37 8.56
C SER A 147 -1.81 -17.19 7.81
N ALA A 148 -3.10 -16.90 8.06
CA ALA A 148 -3.84 -15.86 7.34
C ALA A 148 -3.73 -15.99 5.80
N ALA A 149 -3.80 -17.20 5.29
CA ALA A 149 -3.54 -17.54 3.88
C ALA A 149 -4.46 -16.82 2.89
N ALA A 150 -5.68 -16.46 3.30
CA ALA A 150 -6.60 -15.64 2.50
C ALA A 150 -6.38 -14.12 2.66
N GLY A 151 -5.33 -13.70 3.35
CA GLY A 151 -4.92 -12.30 3.49
C GLY A 151 -4.01 -11.86 2.35
N SER A 152 -3.69 -10.56 2.31
CA SER A 152 -2.91 -9.94 1.24
C SER A 152 -1.55 -10.64 1.00
N VAL A 153 -0.71 -10.77 2.01
CA VAL A 153 0.59 -11.46 1.92
C VAL A 153 0.41 -12.97 1.75
N GLY A 154 -0.54 -13.57 2.51
CA GLY A 154 -0.75 -15.02 2.52
C GLY A 154 -1.14 -15.59 1.16
N MET A 155 -2.01 -14.88 0.41
CA MET A 155 -2.42 -15.31 -0.94
C MET A 155 -1.22 -15.35 -1.92
N PHE A 156 -0.32 -14.38 -1.84
CA PHE A 156 0.89 -14.40 -2.69
C PHE A 156 1.87 -15.46 -2.21
N ALA A 157 2.06 -15.61 -0.90
CA ALA A 157 2.94 -16.64 -0.35
C ALA A 157 2.50 -18.05 -0.78
N GLY A 158 1.21 -18.33 -0.74
CA GLY A 158 0.66 -19.61 -1.19
C GLY A 158 0.92 -19.90 -2.67
N GLN A 159 0.67 -18.92 -3.52
CA GLN A 159 0.88 -19.06 -4.97
C GLN A 159 2.38 -19.19 -5.31
N ILE A 160 3.23 -18.39 -4.68
CA ILE A 160 4.70 -18.46 -4.89
C ILE A 160 5.23 -19.80 -4.41
N ALA A 161 4.90 -20.25 -3.19
CA ALA A 161 5.32 -21.56 -2.69
C ALA A 161 4.87 -22.72 -3.59
N LYS A 162 3.62 -22.65 -4.09
CA LYS A 162 3.09 -23.64 -5.04
C LYS A 162 3.88 -23.63 -6.35
N SER A 163 4.22 -22.44 -6.90
CA SER A 163 5.03 -22.33 -8.11
C SER A 163 6.47 -22.83 -7.93
N MET A 164 6.97 -22.84 -6.70
CA MET A 164 8.26 -23.41 -6.32
C MET A 164 8.23 -24.94 -6.13
N GLY A 165 7.07 -25.58 -6.35
CA GLY A 165 6.93 -27.03 -6.20
C GLY A 165 6.69 -27.51 -4.77
N CYS A 166 6.20 -26.65 -3.88
CA CYS A 166 5.88 -27.00 -2.51
C CYS A 166 4.43 -27.49 -2.35
N ARG A 167 4.20 -28.32 -1.33
CA ARG A 167 2.86 -28.56 -0.80
C ARG A 167 2.47 -27.35 0.07
N VAL A 168 1.31 -26.73 -0.19
CA VAL A 168 0.86 -25.57 0.55
C VAL A 168 -0.35 -25.92 1.41
N VAL A 169 -0.31 -25.54 2.69
CA VAL A 169 -1.40 -25.65 3.64
C VAL A 169 -1.71 -24.24 4.16
N GLY A 170 -2.91 -23.74 3.92
CA GLY A 170 -3.36 -22.43 4.36
C GLY A 170 -4.26 -22.49 5.57
N LEU A 171 -4.07 -21.58 6.52
CA LEU A 171 -4.98 -21.34 7.65
C LEU A 171 -5.73 -20.03 7.43
N ALA A 172 -7.04 -20.04 7.60
CA ALA A 172 -7.87 -18.83 7.53
C ALA A 172 -8.90 -18.82 8.67
N GLY A 173 -9.36 -17.61 9.02
CA GLY A 173 -10.22 -17.41 10.19
C GLY A 173 -11.70 -17.76 10.01
N THR A 174 -12.15 -18.13 8.80
CA THR A 174 -13.53 -18.52 8.52
C THR A 174 -13.58 -19.53 7.37
N ASP A 175 -14.63 -20.36 7.35
CA ASP A 175 -14.87 -21.34 6.28
C ASP A 175 -14.99 -20.68 4.89
N GLU A 176 -15.58 -19.49 4.82
CA GLU A 176 -15.67 -18.72 3.58
C GLU A 176 -14.28 -18.37 3.04
N LYS A 177 -13.35 -17.96 3.90
CA LYS A 177 -11.97 -17.67 3.54
C LYS A 177 -11.15 -18.91 3.18
N CYS A 178 -11.51 -20.07 3.75
CA CYS A 178 -10.86 -21.34 3.41
C CYS A 178 -11.25 -21.87 2.02
N LYS A 179 -12.35 -21.36 1.44
CA LYS A 179 -12.82 -21.74 0.08
C LYS A 179 -12.21 -20.89 -1.03
N ARG A 180 -11.41 -19.88 -0.70
CA ARG A 180 -10.70 -19.01 -1.65
C ARG A 180 -9.35 -19.61 -2.03
#